data_e15624eb5e3a1a91034326c78556232c
#
_entry.id   e15624eb5e3a1a91034326c78556232c
#
_cell.length_a   1.000
_cell.length_b   1.000
_cell.length_c   1.000
_cell.angle_alpha   90.00
_cell.angle_beta   90.00
_cell.angle_gamma   90.00
#
_symmetry.space_group_name_H-M   'P 1'
#
loop_
_entity.id
_entity.type
_entity.pdbx_description
1 polymer ?
#
loop_
_entity_poly.entity_id
_entity_poly.type
_entity_poly.pdbx_seq_one_letter_code
_entity_poly.pdbx_strand_id
1 'polypeptide(L)'
;MGLAACNLSQWRVSGEVLDAVGQQFLATGKMYDQLFEQGSLTPAEYRPWAVFAERFKLVYEPAVKAWLAAASTQEKGDAADAILAVKNELLTFYIAALSKKEGGG
;
A
#
# COMPACT_ATOMS: atom_id res chain seq x y z
N MET A 1 18.32 8.80 -22.01
CA MET A 1 18.10 7.39 -22.21
C MET A 1 16.78 6.95 -21.63
N GLY A 2 16.09 6.09 -22.32
CA GLY A 2 14.77 5.65 -21.88
C GLY A 2 14.74 4.48 -20.92
N LEU A 3 15.92 4.02 -20.44
CA LEU A 3 15.95 2.81 -19.63
C LEU A 3 15.15 2.94 -18.33
N ALA A 4 15.30 4.05 -17.61
CA ALA A 4 14.58 4.24 -16.36
C ALA A 4 13.07 4.34 -16.62
N ALA A 5 12.66 5.05 -17.67
CA ALA A 5 11.25 5.18 -18.03
C ALA A 5 10.68 3.84 -18.50
N CYS A 6 11.45 3.08 -19.29
CA CYS A 6 11.01 1.76 -19.76
C CYS A 6 10.85 0.80 -18.60
N ASN A 7 11.81 0.81 -17.65
CA ASN A 7 11.74 -0.06 -16.48
C ASN A 7 10.53 0.27 -15.61
N LEU A 8 10.24 1.55 -15.45
CA LEU A 8 9.09 1.98 -14.67
C LEU A 8 7.79 1.53 -15.32
N SER A 9 7.67 1.69 -16.64
CA SER A 9 6.49 1.23 -17.37
C SER A 9 6.32 -0.28 -17.28
N GLN A 10 7.40 -1.03 -17.44
CA GLN A 10 7.36 -2.48 -17.32
C GLN A 10 7.00 -2.91 -15.91
N TRP A 11 7.50 -2.21 -14.91
CA TRP A 11 7.19 -2.49 -13.51
C TRP A 11 5.68 -2.34 -13.26
N ARG A 12 5.08 -1.27 -13.79
CA ARG A 12 3.64 -1.03 -13.62
C ARG A 12 2.80 -2.16 -14.22
N VAL A 13 3.17 -2.64 -15.42
CA VAL A 13 2.36 -3.64 -16.11
C VAL A 13 2.73 -5.07 -15.75
N SER A 14 3.87 -5.29 -15.10
CA SER A 14 4.32 -6.64 -14.72
C SER A 14 3.61 -7.17 -13.48
N GLY A 15 2.90 -6.31 -12.75
CA GLY A 15 2.25 -6.71 -11.51
C GLY A 15 3.12 -6.55 -10.27
N GLU A 16 4.39 -6.18 -10.44
CA GLU A 16 5.28 -6.00 -9.29
C GLU A 16 4.82 -4.88 -8.37
N VAL A 17 4.23 -3.82 -8.94
CA VAL A 17 3.71 -2.72 -8.13
C VAL A 17 2.56 -3.19 -7.24
N LEU A 18 1.70 -4.08 -7.76
CA LEU A 18 0.60 -4.63 -6.98
C LEU A 18 1.12 -5.43 -5.81
N ASP A 19 2.09 -6.29 -6.06
CA ASP A 19 2.69 -7.12 -5.03
C ASP A 19 3.43 -6.27 -4.00
N ALA A 20 4.24 -5.32 -4.45
CA ALA A 20 5.03 -4.47 -3.57
C ALA A 20 4.15 -3.64 -2.64
N VAL A 21 3.09 -3.03 -3.17
CA VAL A 21 2.18 -2.23 -2.35
C VAL A 21 1.39 -3.12 -1.40
N GLY A 22 0.96 -4.31 -1.86
CA GLY A 22 0.28 -5.28 -1.01
C GLY A 22 1.14 -5.73 0.16
N GLN A 23 2.41 -6.04 -0.09
CA GLN A 23 3.35 -6.43 0.95
C GLN A 23 3.58 -5.29 1.94
N GLN A 24 3.70 -4.07 1.43
CA GLN A 24 3.87 -2.88 2.26
C GLN A 24 2.65 -2.68 3.17
N PHE A 25 1.44 -2.91 2.63
CA PHE A 25 0.21 -2.81 3.42
C PHE A 25 0.21 -3.83 4.56
N LEU A 26 0.54 -5.08 4.26
CA LEU A 26 0.56 -6.13 5.28
C LEU A 26 1.60 -5.84 6.35
N ALA A 27 2.78 -5.40 5.97
CA ALA A 27 3.84 -5.06 6.92
C ALA A 27 3.42 -3.90 7.83
N THR A 28 2.80 -2.88 7.25
CA THR A 28 2.32 -1.73 8.01
C THR A 28 1.24 -2.13 9.00
N GLY A 29 0.29 -2.97 8.56
CA GLY A 29 -0.77 -3.45 9.44
C GLY A 29 -0.22 -4.25 10.62
N LYS A 30 0.78 -5.07 10.35
CA LYS A 30 1.42 -5.85 11.41
C LYS A 30 2.07 -4.94 12.45
N MET A 31 2.71 -3.86 12.01
CA MET A 31 3.31 -2.89 12.91
C MET A 31 2.26 -2.20 13.78
N TYR A 32 1.16 -1.77 13.19
CA TYR A 32 0.09 -1.11 13.96
C TYR A 32 -0.53 -2.06 14.98
N ASP A 33 -0.74 -3.33 14.59
CA ASP A 33 -1.29 -4.33 15.50
C ASP A 33 -0.35 -4.58 16.67
N GLN A 34 0.95 -4.69 16.41
CA GLN A 34 1.94 -4.91 17.46
C GLN A 34 2.01 -3.71 18.41
N LEU A 35 2.02 -2.51 17.87
CA LEU A 35 2.06 -1.29 18.69
C LEU A 35 0.82 -1.18 19.56
N PHE A 36 -0.34 -1.54 19.01
CA PHE A 36 -1.60 -1.50 19.76
C PHE A 36 -1.59 -2.54 20.87
N GLU A 37 -1.16 -3.77 20.58
CA GLU A 37 -1.08 -4.84 21.57
C GLU A 37 -0.11 -4.53 22.70
N GLN A 38 0.97 -3.82 22.39
CA GLN A 38 1.96 -3.42 23.37
C GLN A 38 1.53 -2.20 24.21
N GLY A 39 0.37 -1.63 23.88
CA GLY A 39 -0.08 -0.42 24.57
C GLY A 39 0.60 0.86 24.11
N SER A 40 1.37 0.79 23.02
CA SER A 40 2.05 1.97 22.48
C SER A 40 1.12 2.86 21.68
N LEU A 41 -0.04 2.36 21.29
CA LEU A 41 -1.08 3.13 20.61
C LEU A 41 -2.37 3.05 21.38
N THR A 42 -3.03 4.19 21.57
CA THR A 42 -4.39 4.21 22.11
C THR A 42 -5.38 3.80 21.03
N PRO A 43 -6.62 3.41 21.40
CA PRO A 43 -7.64 3.15 20.37
C PRO A 43 -7.87 4.33 19.43
N ALA A 44 -7.78 5.56 19.96
CA ALA A 44 -7.93 6.76 19.13
C ALA A 44 -6.79 6.90 18.13
N GLU A 45 -5.59 6.49 18.49
CA GLU A 45 -4.43 6.54 17.59
C GLU A 45 -4.46 5.41 16.56
N TYR A 46 -5.05 4.27 16.90
CA TYR A 46 -5.16 3.13 15.99
C TYR A 46 -6.26 3.33 14.95
N ARG A 47 -7.32 4.05 15.30
CA ARG A 47 -8.50 4.20 14.44
C ARG A 47 -8.20 4.74 13.03
N PRO A 48 -7.37 5.78 12.86
CA PRO A 48 -7.08 6.26 11.49
C PRO A 48 -6.50 5.17 10.61
N TRP A 49 -5.63 4.33 11.16
CA TRP A 49 -5.09 3.20 10.41
C TRP A 49 -6.19 2.22 10.02
N ALA A 50 -7.07 1.87 10.96
CA ALA A 50 -8.15 0.92 10.69
C ALA A 50 -9.09 1.42 9.60
N VAL A 51 -9.42 2.71 9.61
CA VAL A 51 -10.27 3.32 8.59
C VAL A 51 -9.56 3.29 7.23
N PHE A 52 -8.29 3.66 7.21
CA PHE A 52 -7.51 3.61 5.97
C PHE A 52 -7.39 2.18 5.44
N ALA A 53 -7.17 1.21 6.34
CA ALA A 53 -6.99 -0.19 5.94
C ALA A 53 -8.24 -0.72 5.22
N GLU A 54 -9.43 -0.39 5.70
CA GLU A 54 -10.66 -0.79 5.03
C GLU A 54 -10.78 -0.13 3.65
N ARG A 55 -10.49 1.16 3.57
CA ARG A 55 -10.53 1.89 2.30
C ARG A 55 -9.50 1.34 1.33
N PHE A 56 -8.29 1.00 1.83
CA PHE A 56 -7.24 0.41 1.00
C PHE A 56 -7.73 -0.88 0.36
N LYS A 57 -8.37 -1.75 1.13
CA LYS A 57 -8.87 -3.03 0.60
C LYS A 57 -9.92 -2.80 -0.49
N LEU A 58 -10.78 -1.81 -0.31
CA LEU A 58 -11.82 -1.48 -1.30
C LEU A 58 -11.24 -0.98 -2.61
N VAL A 59 -10.03 -0.44 -2.59
CA VAL A 59 -9.32 -0.01 -3.80
C VAL A 59 -8.46 -1.14 -4.36
N TYR A 60 -7.74 -1.83 -3.48
CA TYR A 60 -6.73 -2.81 -3.88
C TYR A 60 -7.34 -4.05 -4.53
N GLU A 61 -8.36 -4.62 -3.90
CA GLU A 61 -8.94 -5.86 -4.41
C GLU A 61 -9.56 -5.71 -5.80
N PRO A 62 -10.39 -4.68 -6.06
CA PRO A 62 -10.89 -4.48 -7.42
C PRO A 62 -9.80 -4.18 -8.42
N ALA A 63 -8.75 -3.45 -8.01
CA ALA A 63 -7.65 -3.13 -8.91
C ALA A 63 -6.86 -4.37 -9.30
N VAL A 64 -6.63 -5.29 -8.37
CA VAL A 64 -5.96 -6.56 -8.67
C VAL A 64 -6.81 -7.36 -9.65
N LYS A 65 -8.11 -7.45 -9.43
CA LYS A 65 -9.02 -8.16 -10.33
C LYS A 65 -9.00 -7.52 -11.72
N ALA A 66 -9.04 -6.20 -11.78
CA ALA A 66 -8.99 -5.48 -13.05
C ALA A 66 -7.68 -5.74 -13.78
N TRP A 67 -6.56 -5.77 -13.05
CA TRP A 67 -5.26 -6.06 -13.64
C TRP A 67 -5.22 -7.48 -14.23
N LEU A 68 -5.72 -8.45 -13.48
CA LEU A 68 -5.75 -9.85 -13.93
C LEU A 68 -6.65 -10.05 -15.15
N ALA A 69 -7.74 -9.30 -15.22
CA ALA A 69 -8.70 -9.38 -16.32
C ALA A 69 -8.33 -8.47 -17.50
N ALA A 70 -7.29 -7.65 -17.35
CA ALA A 70 -6.94 -6.66 -18.36
C ALA A 70 -6.51 -7.32 -19.67
N ALA A 71 -7.05 -6.80 -20.78
CA ALA A 71 -6.76 -7.31 -22.12
C ALA A 71 -5.61 -6.55 -22.77
N SER A 72 -5.17 -5.44 -22.20
CA SER A 72 -4.15 -4.60 -22.80
C SER A 72 -3.20 -4.05 -21.75
N THR A 73 -2.04 -3.58 -22.21
CA THR A 73 -1.06 -2.90 -21.36
C THR A 73 -1.66 -1.64 -20.73
N GLN A 74 -2.50 -0.93 -21.50
CA GLN A 74 -3.15 0.27 -21.02
C GLN A 74 -4.04 -0.05 -19.81
N GLU A 75 -4.84 -1.09 -19.90
CA GLU A 75 -5.73 -1.49 -18.81
C GLU A 75 -4.95 -1.94 -17.58
N LYS A 76 -3.84 -2.65 -17.79
CA LYS A 76 -2.98 -3.05 -16.68
C LYS A 76 -2.37 -1.83 -15.99
N GLY A 77 -1.92 -0.87 -16.77
CA GLY A 77 -1.37 0.38 -16.23
C GLY A 77 -2.42 1.17 -15.45
N ASP A 78 -3.65 1.22 -15.94
CA ASP A 78 -4.73 1.92 -15.26
C ASP A 78 -5.04 1.28 -13.91
N ALA A 79 -5.06 -0.06 -13.85
CA ALA A 79 -5.28 -0.77 -12.61
C ALA A 79 -4.15 -0.52 -11.61
N ALA A 80 -2.91 -0.52 -12.08
CA ALA A 80 -1.75 -0.21 -11.23
C ALA A 80 -1.82 1.22 -10.72
N ASP A 81 -2.24 2.17 -11.55
CA ASP A 81 -2.36 3.57 -11.16
C ASP A 81 -3.37 3.76 -10.02
N ALA A 82 -4.45 2.98 -10.01
CA ALA A 82 -5.43 3.04 -8.93
C ALA A 82 -4.79 2.69 -7.59
N ILE A 83 -3.88 1.72 -7.59
CA ILE A 83 -3.17 1.31 -6.39
C ILE A 83 -2.11 2.35 -6.01
N LEU A 84 -1.42 2.89 -7.00
CA LEU A 84 -0.43 3.93 -6.74
C LEU A 84 -1.06 5.19 -6.16
N ALA A 85 -2.33 5.43 -6.44
CA ALA A 85 -3.04 6.59 -5.88
C ALA A 85 -3.14 6.54 -4.36
N VAL A 86 -3.18 5.34 -3.77
CA VAL A 86 -3.25 5.21 -2.30
C VAL A 86 -1.90 4.89 -1.67
N LYS A 87 -0.86 4.72 -2.47
CA LYS A 87 0.47 4.36 -1.99
C LYS A 87 1.06 5.40 -1.06
N ASN A 88 0.92 6.68 -1.39
CA ASN A 88 1.51 7.75 -0.59
C ASN A 88 0.86 7.83 0.79
N GLU A 89 -0.44 7.60 0.87
CA GLU A 89 -1.15 7.57 2.13
C GLU A 89 -0.67 6.39 2.98
N LEU A 90 -0.50 5.24 2.34
CA LEU A 90 0.03 4.05 3.01
C LEU A 90 1.43 4.33 3.57
N LEU A 91 2.29 4.98 2.79
CA LEU A 91 3.64 5.33 3.25
C LEU A 91 3.60 6.28 4.43
N THR A 92 2.65 7.20 4.47
CA THR A 92 2.48 8.10 5.61
C THR A 92 2.21 7.31 6.89
N PHE A 93 1.32 6.31 6.81
CA PHE A 93 1.05 5.44 7.95
C PHE A 93 2.26 4.61 8.34
N TYR A 94 2.98 4.09 7.34
CA TYR A 94 4.18 3.31 7.59
C TYR A 94 5.25 4.12 8.34
N ILE A 95 5.51 5.33 7.87
CA ILE A 95 6.50 6.22 8.49
C ILE A 95 6.07 6.57 9.91
N ALA A 96 4.79 6.85 10.12
CA ALA A 96 4.26 7.17 11.44
C ALA A 96 4.44 5.99 12.41
N ALA A 97 4.22 4.76 11.93
CA ALA A 97 4.41 3.56 12.74
C ALA A 97 5.87 3.38 13.09
N LEU A 98 6.78 3.59 12.13
CA LEU A 98 8.22 3.50 12.39
C LEU A 98 8.65 4.52 13.44
N SER A 99 8.17 5.75 13.34
CA SER A 99 8.50 6.80 14.31
C SER A 99 8.01 6.42 15.70
N LYS A 100 6.81 5.87 15.79
CA LYS A 100 6.24 5.45 17.07
C LYS A 100 7.06 4.30 17.68
N LYS A 101 7.45 3.34 16.83
CA LYS A 101 8.22 2.18 17.27
C LYS A 101 9.61 2.61 17.79
N GLU A 102 10.26 3.54 17.09
CA GLU A 102 11.59 4.00 17.46
C GLU A 102 11.56 4.96 18.64
N GLY A 103 10.61 5.91 18.59
CA GLY A 103 10.52 6.93 19.64
C GLY A 103 9.82 6.47 20.89
N GLY A 104 8.98 5.46 20.77
CA GLY A 104 8.22 4.93 21.89
C GLY A 104 9.00 4.03 22.80
N GLY A 105 10.24 3.72 22.39
CA GLY A 105 11.23 3.03 23.20
C GLY A 105 10.72 1.89 24.02
#